data_7b07b760d62657338ca9f94be8bce8ea
#
_entry.id   7b07b760d62657338ca9f94be8bce8ea
#
_cell.length_a   1.000
_cell.length_b   1.000
_cell.length_c   1.000
_cell.angle_alpha   90.00
_cell.angle_beta   90.00
_cell.angle_gamma   90.00
#
_symmetry.space_group_name_H-M   'P 1'
#
loop_
_entity.id
_entity.type
_entity.pdbx_description
1 polymer ?
#
loop_
_entity_poly.entity_id
_entity_poly.type
_entity_poly.pdbx_seq_one_letter_code
_entity_poly.pdbx_strand_id
1 'polypeptide(L)'
;MTVICIPGSYDPVTRGHLSLIEKASRIGDVVYAAIFINPDKTYRFSLEDRLEMLRIACRPYPNVRVVSDAGTVADFARRNGVSYLLKGVRNETDFLYERKMADVNRSRGVETLLLPTEPALREVSSSEVRRRLDENEEKDTLLPPEVEAYLKTISNKP
;
A
#
# COMPACT_ATOMS: atom_id res chain seq x y z
N MET A 1 7.06 5.45 21.45
CA MET A 1 6.66 5.95 20.14
C MET A 1 6.09 4.81 19.31
N THR A 2 4.94 5.00 18.71
CA THR A 2 4.29 3.99 17.87
C THR A 2 4.68 4.20 16.41
N VAL A 3 5.34 3.23 15.82
CA VAL A 3 5.76 3.24 14.42
C VAL A 3 5.02 2.15 13.67
N ILE A 4 4.31 2.53 12.62
CA ILE A 4 3.49 1.61 11.82
C ILE A 4 4.09 1.51 10.42
N CYS A 5 4.15 0.30 9.87
CA CYS A 5 4.53 0.08 8.48
C CYS A 5 3.36 -0.55 7.73
N ILE A 6 3.02 0.02 6.60
CA ILE A 6 2.01 -0.51 5.67
C ILE A 6 2.76 -0.98 4.42
N PRO A 7 3.13 -2.27 4.37
CA PRO A 7 3.88 -2.80 3.24
C PRO A 7 2.97 -3.12 2.06
N GLY A 8 3.48 -2.98 0.85
CA GLY A 8 2.75 -3.34 -0.35
C GLY A 8 3.57 -3.12 -1.61
N SER A 9 2.98 -3.50 -2.75
CA SER A 9 3.55 -3.24 -4.07
C SER A 9 3.13 -1.86 -4.60
N TYR A 10 1.94 -1.39 -4.21
CA TYR A 10 1.38 -0.09 -4.63
C TYR A 10 1.48 0.11 -6.15
N ASP A 11 0.84 -0.75 -6.91
CA ASP A 11 0.97 -0.81 -8.37
C ASP A 11 -0.36 -0.64 -9.11
N PRO A 12 -1.01 0.52 -9.01
CA PRO A 12 -0.68 1.73 -8.27
C PRO A 12 -1.30 1.77 -6.88
N VAL A 13 -1.02 2.82 -6.11
CA VAL A 13 -1.76 3.16 -4.90
C VAL A 13 -3.24 3.40 -5.24
N THR A 14 -4.15 2.95 -4.37
CA THR A 14 -5.60 3.09 -4.57
C THR A 14 -6.25 3.79 -3.39
N ARG A 15 -7.55 4.06 -3.50
CA ARG A 15 -8.34 4.58 -2.37
C ARG A 15 -8.36 3.61 -1.18
N GLY A 16 -8.28 2.30 -1.45
CA GLY A 16 -8.18 1.29 -0.39
C GLY A 16 -6.91 1.44 0.43
N HIS A 17 -5.77 1.59 -0.25
CA HIS A 17 -4.50 1.87 0.42
C HIS A 17 -4.55 3.18 1.20
N LEU A 18 -5.09 4.23 0.59
CA LEU A 18 -5.14 5.55 1.22
C LEU A 18 -6.00 5.57 2.47
N SER A 19 -7.13 4.86 2.47
CA SER A 19 -7.98 4.70 3.67
C SER A 19 -7.20 4.08 4.82
N LEU A 20 -6.42 3.06 4.56
CA LEU A 20 -5.58 2.40 5.54
C LEU A 20 -4.47 3.33 6.08
N ILE A 21 -3.82 4.05 5.17
CA ILE A 21 -2.77 5.03 5.49
C ILE A 21 -3.35 6.15 6.37
N GLU A 22 -4.52 6.65 6.03
CA GLU A 22 -5.20 7.68 6.82
C GLU A 22 -5.46 7.22 8.25
N LYS A 23 -6.00 6.01 8.41
CA LYS A 23 -6.25 5.43 9.73
C LYS A 23 -4.96 5.27 10.53
N ALA A 24 -3.91 4.76 9.88
CA ALA A 24 -2.61 4.62 10.51
C ALA A 24 -2.02 5.97 10.94
N SER A 25 -2.21 7.02 10.14
CA SER A 25 -1.69 8.36 10.45
C SER A 25 -2.28 8.95 11.72
N ARG A 26 -3.48 8.49 12.12
CA ARG A 26 -4.16 8.95 13.33
C ARG A 26 -3.67 8.24 14.60
N ILE A 27 -3.12 7.05 14.47
CA ILE A 27 -2.73 6.23 15.63
C ILE A 27 -1.22 6.06 15.77
N GLY A 28 -0.46 6.25 14.70
CA GLY A 28 1.00 6.14 14.72
C GLY A 28 1.67 7.50 14.85
N ASP A 29 2.80 7.53 15.52
CA ASP A 29 3.67 8.71 15.53
C ASP A 29 4.40 8.86 14.19
N VAL A 30 4.83 7.73 13.63
CA VAL A 30 5.44 7.63 12.30
C VAL A 30 4.78 6.48 11.55
N VAL A 31 4.44 6.71 10.29
CA VAL A 31 3.87 5.69 9.41
C VAL A 31 4.74 5.56 8.18
N TYR A 32 5.22 4.35 7.91
CA TYR A 32 5.91 4.03 6.67
C TYR A 32 4.92 3.42 5.68
N ALA A 33 4.68 4.10 4.57
CA ALA A 33 4.06 3.51 3.40
C ALA A 33 5.23 2.97 2.55
N ALA A 34 5.44 1.66 2.60
CA ALA A 34 6.69 1.06 2.14
C ALA A 34 6.46 0.11 0.97
N ILE A 35 7.13 0.40 -0.15
CA ILE A 35 7.12 -0.47 -1.33
C ILE A 35 8.27 -1.48 -1.19
N PHE A 36 7.91 -2.76 -1.11
CA PHE A 36 8.91 -3.84 -1.07
C PHE A 36 9.12 -4.38 -2.47
N ILE A 37 10.38 -4.40 -2.89
CA ILE A 37 10.78 -4.79 -4.24
C ILE A 37 10.95 -6.31 -4.28
N ASN A 38 10.15 -6.98 -5.12
CA ASN A 38 10.30 -8.40 -5.38
C ASN A 38 10.85 -8.58 -6.80
N PRO A 39 12.12 -9.02 -6.97
CA PRO A 39 12.73 -9.16 -8.28
C PRO A 39 12.07 -10.23 -9.16
N ASP A 40 11.33 -11.15 -8.55
CA ASP A 40 10.63 -12.24 -9.26
C ASP A 40 9.25 -11.82 -9.77
N LYS A 41 8.81 -10.60 -9.46
CA LYS A 41 7.49 -10.08 -9.82
C LYS A 41 7.58 -8.99 -10.87
N THR A 42 6.67 -9.03 -11.84
CA THR A 42 6.52 -7.99 -12.85
C THR A 42 5.46 -6.99 -12.40
N TYR A 43 5.77 -5.69 -12.53
CA TYR A 43 4.88 -4.60 -12.15
C TYR A 43 4.42 -3.83 -13.39
N ARG A 44 3.21 -3.25 -13.31
CA ARG A 44 2.67 -2.40 -14.38
C ARG A 44 3.44 -1.09 -14.48
N PHE A 45 3.76 -0.49 -13.32
CA PHE A 45 4.45 0.78 -13.25
C PHE A 45 5.88 0.60 -12.74
N SER A 46 6.78 1.50 -13.17
CA SER A 46 8.14 1.54 -12.64
C SER A 46 8.13 1.82 -11.14
N LEU A 47 9.19 1.48 -10.46
CA LEU A 47 9.34 1.81 -9.04
C LEU A 47 9.23 3.32 -8.82
N GLU A 48 9.85 4.12 -9.71
CA GLU A 48 9.82 5.58 -9.64
C GLU A 48 8.39 6.12 -9.73
N ASP A 49 7.60 5.63 -10.69
CA ASP A 49 6.20 6.04 -10.83
C ASP A 49 5.34 5.61 -9.65
N ARG A 50 5.55 4.40 -9.15
CA ARG A 50 4.80 3.91 -7.98
C ARG A 50 5.11 4.74 -6.73
N LEU A 51 6.38 5.07 -6.51
CA LEU A 51 6.79 5.94 -5.40
C LEU A 51 6.19 7.34 -5.53
N GLU A 52 6.21 7.92 -6.73
CA GLU A 52 5.67 9.26 -6.95
C GLU A 52 4.15 9.31 -6.72
N MET A 53 3.41 8.33 -7.25
CA MET A 53 1.97 8.23 -7.00
C MET A 53 1.66 8.09 -5.51
N LEU A 54 2.45 7.30 -4.80
CA LEU A 54 2.27 7.11 -3.36
C LEU A 54 2.59 8.39 -2.59
N ARG A 55 3.64 9.14 -2.97
CA ARG A 55 3.96 10.44 -2.38
C ARG A 55 2.83 11.44 -2.58
N ILE A 56 2.27 11.49 -3.79
CA ILE A 56 1.13 12.36 -4.11
C ILE A 56 -0.06 12.03 -3.20
N ALA A 57 -0.39 10.75 -3.07
CA ALA A 57 -1.50 10.31 -2.23
C ALA A 57 -1.29 10.65 -0.74
N CYS A 58 -0.05 10.61 -0.27
CA CYS A 58 0.29 10.79 1.14
C CYS A 58 0.57 12.24 1.55
N ARG A 59 0.55 13.21 0.62
CA ARG A 59 0.80 14.63 0.92
C ARG A 59 0.01 15.18 2.10
N PRO A 60 -1.27 14.85 2.29
CA PRO A 60 -2.05 15.38 3.41
C PRO A 60 -1.61 14.87 4.79
N TYR A 61 -0.73 13.87 4.87
CA TYR A 61 -0.38 13.18 6.11
C TYR A 61 1.10 13.42 6.45
N PRO A 62 1.41 14.42 7.30
CA PRO A 62 2.80 14.83 7.54
C PRO A 62 3.65 13.80 8.29
N ASN A 63 3.02 12.85 9.01
CA ASN A 63 3.72 11.77 9.70
C ASN A 63 3.90 10.50 8.86
N VAL A 64 3.45 10.51 7.59
CA VAL A 64 3.62 9.39 6.67
C VAL A 64 4.88 9.58 5.83
N ARG A 65 5.72 8.56 5.81
CA ARG A 65 6.96 8.50 5.04
C ARG A 65 6.85 7.44 3.96
N VAL A 66 7.04 7.86 2.72
CA VAL A 66 7.02 6.96 1.56
C VAL A 66 8.43 6.48 1.30
N VAL A 67 8.62 5.17 1.32
CA VAL A 67 9.94 4.54 1.17
C VAL A 67 9.85 3.28 0.30
N SER A 68 10.98 2.80 -0.16
CA SER A 68 11.10 1.48 -0.79
C SER A 68 12.25 0.71 -0.14
N ASP A 69 12.15 -0.62 -0.18
CA ASP A 69 13.18 -1.50 0.37
C ASP A 69 13.26 -2.78 -0.46
N ALA A 70 14.48 -3.27 -0.66
CA ALA A 70 14.75 -4.50 -1.41
C ALA A 70 14.82 -5.75 -0.52
N GLY A 71 14.84 -5.58 0.80
CA GLY A 71 14.92 -6.66 1.77
C GLY A 71 13.55 -7.19 2.19
N THR A 72 13.54 -7.95 3.28
CA THR A 72 12.30 -8.48 3.84
C THR A 72 11.58 -7.42 4.68
N VAL A 73 10.27 -7.59 4.82
CA VAL A 73 9.45 -6.73 5.67
C VAL A 73 9.92 -6.80 7.13
N ALA A 74 10.25 -7.99 7.61
CA ALA A 74 10.72 -8.16 8.99
C ALA A 74 12.06 -7.46 9.25
N ASP A 75 13.00 -7.52 8.30
CA ASP A 75 14.29 -6.81 8.43
C ASP A 75 14.10 -5.29 8.42
N PHE A 76 13.26 -4.80 7.53
CA PHE A 76 12.90 -3.38 7.50
C PHE A 76 12.30 -2.94 8.83
N ALA A 77 11.35 -3.71 9.36
CA ALA A 77 10.68 -3.43 10.62
C ALA A 77 11.67 -3.32 11.78
N ARG A 78 12.62 -4.25 11.85
CA ARG A 78 13.64 -4.26 12.89
C ARG A 78 14.56 -3.04 12.79
N ARG A 79 15.05 -2.74 11.58
CA ARG A 79 15.97 -1.60 11.35
C ARG A 79 15.33 -0.25 11.64
N ASN A 80 14.02 -0.14 11.44
CA ASN A 80 13.30 1.13 11.57
C ASN A 80 12.45 1.25 12.83
N GLY A 81 12.58 0.31 13.76
CA GLY A 81 11.84 0.34 15.02
C GLY A 81 10.32 0.26 14.86
N VAL A 82 9.85 -0.50 13.86
CA VAL A 82 8.42 -0.65 13.58
C VAL A 82 7.74 -1.42 14.71
N SER A 83 6.69 -0.83 15.28
CA SER A 83 5.88 -1.45 16.33
C SER A 83 4.92 -2.48 15.75
N TYR A 84 4.27 -2.15 14.63
CA TYR A 84 3.27 -2.99 13.99
C TYR A 84 3.31 -2.84 12.48
N LEU A 85 3.11 -3.96 11.78
CA LEU A 85 2.66 -3.94 10.40
C LEU A 85 1.15 -3.76 10.39
N LEU A 86 0.62 -3.07 9.40
CA LEU A 86 -0.81 -2.87 9.24
C LEU A 86 -1.23 -3.33 7.85
N LYS A 87 -2.23 -4.20 7.80
CA LYS A 87 -2.76 -4.77 6.55
C LYS A 87 -4.28 -4.65 6.53
N GLY A 88 -4.84 -4.29 5.38
CA GLY A 88 -6.28 -4.30 5.16
C GLY A 88 -6.77 -5.67 4.73
N VAL A 89 -7.98 -6.01 5.15
CA VAL A 89 -8.64 -7.27 4.80
C VAL A 89 -9.99 -6.96 4.19
N ARG A 90 -10.21 -7.36 2.94
CA ARG A 90 -11.45 -7.08 2.18
C ARG A 90 -12.48 -8.19 2.29
N ASN A 91 -12.03 -9.44 2.44
CA ASN A 91 -12.88 -10.62 2.44
C ASN A 91 -12.20 -11.76 3.20
N GLU A 92 -12.89 -12.89 3.29
CA GLU A 92 -12.40 -14.05 4.02
C GLU A 92 -11.10 -14.64 3.42
N THR A 93 -11.00 -14.69 2.11
CA THR A 93 -9.79 -15.18 1.42
C THR A 93 -8.58 -14.32 1.76
N ASP A 94 -8.72 -12.99 1.71
CA ASP A 94 -7.68 -12.06 2.14
C ASP A 94 -7.31 -12.29 3.61
N PHE A 95 -8.31 -12.46 4.46
CA PHE A 95 -8.11 -12.66 5.89
C PHE A 95 -7.27 -13.92 6.17
N LEU A 96 -7.58 -15.02 5.53
CA LEU A 96 -6.84 -16.27 5.71
C LEU A 96 -5.38 -16.14 5.26
N TYR A 97 -5.17 -15.49 4.13
CA TYR A 97 -3.83 -15.22 3.61
C TYR A 97 -3.03 -14.31 4.55
N GLU A 98 -3.62 -13.18 4.93
CA GLU A 98 -2.94 -12.19 5.77
C GLU A 98 -2.67 -12.72 7.18
N ARG A 99 -3.57 -13.54 7.71
CA ARG A 99 -3.35 -14.22 9.00
C ARG A 99 -2.12 -15.13 8.93
N LYS A 100 -2.00 -15.90 7.87
CA LYS A 100 -0.84 -16.77 7.63
C LYS A 100 0.46 -15.97 7.55
N MET A 101 0.45 -14.86 6.82
CA MET A 101 1.60 -13.97 6.71
C MET A 101 1.92 -13.29 8.04
N ALA A 102 0.89 -12.94 8.83
CA ALA A 102 1.07 -12.39 10.17
C ALA A 102 1.80 -13.37 11.09
N ASP A 103 1.48 -14.65 11.02
CA ASP A 103 2.18 -15.70 11.79
C ASP A 103 3.65 -15.81 11.37
N VAL A 104 3.95 -15.73 10.09
CA VAL A 104 5.33 -15.73 9.58
C VAL A 104 6.09 -14.51 10.11
N ASN A 105 5.50 -13.33 10.04
CA ASN A 105 6.14 -12.10 10.52
C ASN A 105 6.33 -12.12 12.04
N ARG A 106 5.36 -12.65 12.77
CA ARG A 106 5.47 -12.81 14.24
C ARG A 106 6.68 -13.69 14.60
N SER A 107 6.88 -14.77 13.87
CA SER A 107 8.04 -15.65 14.09
C SER A 107 9.37 -14.94 13.84
N ARG A 108 9.34 -13.83 13.10
CA ARG A 108 10.50 -12.99 12.81
C ARG A 108 10.56 -11.73 13.68
N GLY A 109 9.69 -11.60 14.67
CA GLY A 109 9.74 -10.56 15.67
C GLY A 109 8.90 -9.30 15.42
N VAL A 110 7.97 -9.32 14.47
CA VAL A 110 7.08 -8.18 14.22
C VAL A 110 5.62 -8.59 14.20
N GLU A 111 4.79 -7.83 14.91
CA GLU A 111 3.34 -8.06 14.99
C GLU A 111 2.61 -7.37 13.84
N THR A 112 1.50 -7.97 13.42
CA THR A 112 0.63 -7.44 12.37
C THR A 112 -0.74 -7.13 12.93
N LEU A 113 -1.26 -5.94 12.59
CA LEU A 113 -2.64 -5.57 12.85
C LEU A 113 -3.42 -5.74 11.54
N LEU A 114 -4.55 -6.44 11.61
CA LEU A 114 -5.44 -6.64 10.47
C LEU A 114 -6.67 -5.75 10.64
N LEU A 115 -6.95 -4.89 9.66
CA LEU A 115 -8.11 -4.01 9.68
C LEU A 115 -9.10 -4.39 8.59
N PRO A 116 -10.39 -4.58 8.95
CA PRO A 116 -11.42 -4.77 7.93
C PRO A 116 -11.51 -3.54 7.03
N THR A 117 -11.59 -3.78 5.72
CA THR A 117 -11.82 -2.73 4.75
C THR A 117 -13.26 -2.24 4.83
N GLU A 118 -13.48 -0.94 4.73
CA GLU A 118 -14.81 -0.36 4.67
C GLU A 118 -15.61 -0.96 3.51
N PRO A 119 -16.93 -1.22 3.69
CA PRO A 119 -17.75 -1.85 2.65
C PRO A 119 -17.65 -1.17 1.29
N ALA A 120 -17.60 0.17 1.26
CA ALA A 120 -17.51 0.95 0.02
C ALA A 120 -16.19 0.72 -0.74
N LEU A 121 -15.15 0.20 -0.09
CA LEU A 121 -13.82 0.01 -0.68
C LEU A 121 -13.44 -1.45 -0.90
N ARG A 122 -14.34 -2.40 -0.64
CA ARG A 122 -14.03 -3.83 -0.75
C ARG A 122 -13.67 -4.26 -2.17
N GLU A 123 -14.25 -3.61 -3.18
CA GLU A 123 -13.99 -3.91 -4.58
C GLU A 123 -12.81 -3.09 -5.17
N VAL A 124 -12.18 -2.26 -4.34
CA VAL A 124 -11.06 -1.41 -4.76
C VAL A 124 -9.75 -2.18 -4.58
N SER A 125 -9.04 -2.40 -5.67
CA SER A 125 -7.73 -3.05 -5.65
C SER A 125 -6.85 -2.55 -6.78
N SER A 126 -5.54 -2.71 -6.64
CA SER A 126 -4.60 -2.41 -7.71
C SER A 126 -4.84 -3.29 -8.94
N SER A 127 -5.20 -4.56 -8.73
CA SER A 127 -5.54 -5.49 -9.81
C SER A 127 -6.71 -4.97 -10.63
N GLU A 128 -7.75 -4.44 -9.98
CA GLU A 128 -8.91 -3.87 -10.66
C GLU A 128 -8.54 -2.60 -11.44
N VAL A 129 -7.67 -1.76 -10.89
CA VAL A 129 -7.16 -0.58 -11.60
C VAL A 129 -6.43 -1.02 -12.88
N ARG A 130 -5.53 -1.99 -12.76
CA ARG A 130 -4.77 -2.48 -13.92
C ARG A 130 -5.69 -3.08 -14.98
N ARG A 131 -6.73 -3.82 -14.59
CA ARG A 131 -7.72 -4.36 -15.50
C ARG A 131 -8.44 -3.24 -16.26
N ARG A 132 -8.89 -2.22 -15.55
CA ARG A 132 -9.58 -1.08 -16.17
C ARG A 132 -8.68 -0.26 -17.09
N LEU A 133 -7.39 -0.18 -16.77
CA LEU A 133 -6.41 0.44 -17.67
C LEU A 133 -6.31 -0.32 -18.99
N ASP A 134 -6.24 -1.64 -18.93
CA ASP A 134 -6.12 -2.49 -20.11
C ASP A 134 -7.40 -2.44 -20.99
N GLU A 135 -8.56 -2.27 -20.37
CA GLU A 135 -9.86 -2.22 -21.04
C GLU A 135 -10.35 -0.78 -21.28
N ASN A 136 -9.53 0.23 -20.94
CA ASN A 136 -9.85 1.65 -21.10
C ASN A 136 -11.15 2.06 -20.38
N GLU A 137 -11.41 1.51 -19.21
CA GLU A 137 -12.56 1.83 -18.36
C GLU A 137 -12.26 2.93 -17.34
N GLU A 138 -13.32 3.55 -16.81
CA GLU A 138 -13.21 4.58 -15.77
C GLU A 138 -12.60 4.05 -14.47
N LYS A 139 -11.76 4.87 -13.84
CA LYS A 139 -11.00 4.53 -12.63
C LYS A 139 -11.20 5.51 -11.48
N ASP A 140 -12.04 6.52 -11.66
CA ASP A 140 -12.23 7.62 -10.71
C ASP A 140 -12.71 7.17 -9.34
N THR A 141 -13.44 6.07 -9.26
CA THR A 141 -13.89 5.49 -7.99
C THR A 141 -12.83 4.65 -7.29
N LEU A 142 -11.72 4.35 -7.96
CA LEU A 142 -10.66 3.48 -7.45
C LEU A 142 -9.42 4.24 -6.99
N LEU A 143 -9.17 5.41 -7.57
CA LEU A 143 -7.95 6.19 -7.36
C LEU A 143 -8.24 7.52 -6.68
N PRO A 144 -7.33 8.01 -5.83
CA PRO A 144 -7.36 9.41 -5.43
C PRO A 144 -7.26 10.32 -6.67
N PRO A 145 -7.99 11.47 -6.71
CA PRO A 145 -8.01 12.33 -7.90
C PRO A 145 -6.64 12.79 -8.37
N GLU A 146 -5.75 13.13 -7.46
CA GLU A 146 -4.41 13.61 -7.76
C GLU A 146 -3.54 12.48 -8.36
N VAL A 147 -3.75 11.25 -7.92
CA VAL A 147 -3.08 10.06 -8.47
C VAL A 147 -3.58 9.78 -9.88
N GLU A 148 -4.89 9.91 -10.10
CA GLU A 148 -5.47 9.76 -11.44
C GLU A 148 -4.89 10.79 -12.42
N ALA A 149 -4.74 12.04 -11.98
CA ALA A 149 -4.15 13.08 -12.80
C ALA A 149 -2.70 12.75 -13.18
N TYR A 150 -1.90 12.26 -12.23
CA TYR A 150 -0.53 11.82 -12.51
C TYR A 150 -0.51 10.64 -13.49
N LEU A 151 -1.38 9.67 -13.29
CA LEU A 151 -1.49 8.50 -14.15
C LEU A 151 -1.75 8.88 -15.61
N LYS A 152 -2.59 9.89 -15.85
CA LYS A 152 -2.84 10.41 -17.20
C LYS A 152 -1.59 10.98 -17.84
N THR A 153 -0.71 11.63 -17.07
CA THR A 153 0.53 12.19 -17.61
C THR A 153 1.51 11.10 -18.07
N ILE A 154 1.63 10.01 -17.33
CA ILE A 154 2.53 8.91 -17.70
C ILE A 154 1.95 8.01 -18.79
N SER A 155 0.64 7.89 -18.88
CA SER A 155 -0.04 7.11 -19.92
C SER A 155 0.07 7.77 -21.31
N ASN A 156 0.29 9.08 -21.36
CA ASN A 156 0.42 9.85 -22.60
C ASN A 156 1.88 10.00 -23.07
N LYS A 157 2.85 9.42 -22.36
CA LYS A 157 4.25 9.41 -22.78
C LYS A 157 4.42 8.37 -23.89
N PRO A 158 5.15 8.71 -24.98
CA PRO A 158 5.44 7.76 -26.04
C PRO A 158 6.32 6.60 -25.59
#